data_9e5ba71c466e74c578eb6daf4b8d3a9a
#
_entry.id   9e5ba71c466e74c578eb6daf4b8d3a9a
#
_cell.length_a   1.000
_cell.length_b   1.000
_cell.length_c   1.000
_cell.angle_alpha   90.00
_cell.angle_beta   90.00
_cell.angle_gamma   90.00
#
_symmetry.space_group_name_H-M   'P 1'
#
loop_
_entity.id
_entity.type
_entity.pdbx_description
1 polymer ?
#
loop_
_entity_poly.entity_id
_entity_poly.type
_entity_poly.pdbx_seq_one_letter_code
_entity_poly.pdbx_strand_id
1 'polypeptide(L)'
;MGGGLGGGSSDAATTLLALNHLWRTALTSPQLQQIGLALGADVPIFVHGRSAFAEGVGERFADLRLAPAWYLVLVPAVAVPTPEIFRSAQLRRDTPAIAAADWRPGFGHNDLEPVACALYPEVARHLDWLRGYGDARMSGSGACCFVEFAGEAAARAAFAALPADMRGFVAAGMDRHPIQAEAGG
;
A
#
# COMPACT_ATOMS: atom_id res chain seq x y z
N MET A 1 10.82 -0.81 -10.66
CA MET A 1 9.86 0.11 -10.05
C MET A 1 8.47 -0.28 -10.53
N GLY A 2 7.42 -0.14 -9.71
CA GLY A 2 6.05 -0.51 -10.11
C GLY A 2 5.49 -1.72 -9.36
N GLY A 3 5.89 -1.95 -8.11
CA GLY A 3 5.35 -3.03 -7.28
C GLY A 3 4.03 -2.72 -6.53
N GLY A 4 3.46 -1.53 -6.69
CA GLY A 4 2.24 -1.15 -5.95
C GLY A 4 2.43 -0.90 -4.46
N LEU A 5 3.67 -0.86 -3.94
CA LEU A 5 3.98 -0.65 -2.52
C LEU A 5 4.33 0.81 -2.18
N GLY A 6 4.18 1.73 -3.11
CA GLY A 6 4.41 3.16 -2.87
C GLY A 6 5.86 3.56 -2.58
N GLY A 7 6.85 2.72 -2.91
CA GLY A 7 8.27 2.98 -2.55
C GLY A 7 8.78 4.34 -3.01
N GLY A 8 8.54 4.73 -4.26
CA GLY A 8 8.94 6.04 -4.77
C GLY A 8 8.25 7.21 -4.05
N SER A 9 6.98 7.03 -3.66
CA SER A 9 6.25 8.04 -2.87
C SER A 9 6.75 8.12 -1.44
N SER A 10 7.14 6.99 -0.85
CA SER A 10 7.80 6.93 0.46
C SER A 10 9.15 7.64 0.44
N ASP A 11 9.98 7.41 -0.60
CA ASP A 11 11.27 8.07 -0.76
C ASP A 11 11.10 9.59 -0.92
N ALA A 12 10.12 10.04 -1.72
CA ALA A 12 9.81 11.45 -1.88
C ALA A 12 9.37 12.11 -0.56
N ALA A 13 8.46 11.46 0.18
CA ALA A 13 8.01 11.94 1.49
C ALA A 13 9.18 12.03 2.49
N THR A 14 10.01 10.98 2.55
CA THR A 14 11.21 10.96 3.41
C THR A 14 12.13 12.10 3.06
N THR A 15 12.36 12.36 1.78
CA THR A 15 13.19 13.49 1.31
C THR A 15 12.61 14.82 1.75
N LEU A 16 11.29 15.04 1.58
CA LEU A 16 10.63 16.28 2.02
C LEU A 16 10.78 16.51 3.52
N LEU A 17 10.54 15.47 4.33
CA LEU A 17 10.69 15.54 5.78
C LEU A 17 12.14 15.85 6.20
N ALA A 18 13.10 15.15 5.58
CA ALA A 18 14.52 15.36 5.84
C ALA A 18 14.98 16.78 5.46
N LEU A 19 14.59 17.29 4.30
CA LEU A 19 14.94 18.64 3.86
C LEU A 19 14.29 19.71 4.76
N ASN A 20 13.02 19.51 5.16
CA ASN A 20 12.36 20.40 6.11
C ASN A 20 13.14 20.51 7.44
N HIS A 21 13.63 19.38 7.94
CA HIS A 21 14.44 19.34 9.17
C HIS A 21 15.82 19.97 8.95
N LEU A 22 16.58 19.56 7.94
CA LEU A 22 17.95 20.01 7.68
C LEU A 22 18.03 21.51 7.37
N TRP A 23 17.09 22.02 6.59
CA TRP A 23 17.05 23.43 6.20
C TRP A 23 16.30 24.30 7.20
N ARG A 24 15.70 23.69 8.24
CA ARG A 24 14.93 24.39 9.27
C ARG A 24 13.83 25.28 8.67
N THR A 25 13.14 24.78 7.65
CA THR A 25 12.09 25.55 6.94
C THR A 25 10.82 25.70 7.79
N ALA A 26 10.67 24.92 8.84
CA ALA A 26 9.54 24.93 9.78
C ALA A 26 8.16 24.74 9.10
N LEU A 27 8.13 24.05 7.95
CA LEU A 27 6.88 23.71 7.30
C LEU A 27 6.10 22.70 8.14
N THR A 28 4.80 22.93 8.25
CA THR A 28 3.88 22.03 8.96
C THR A 28 3.60 20.77 8.12
N SER A 29 3.14 19.70 8.79
CA SER A 29 2.75 18.46 8.06
C SER A 29 1.73 18.70 6.95
N PRO A 30 0.65 19.51 7.13
CA PRO A 30 -0.27 19.83 6.02
C PRO A 30 0.41 20.54 4.85
N GLN A 31 1.37 21.45 5.10
CA GLN A 31 2.11 22.12 4.03
C GLN A 31 3.00 21.15 3.25
N LEU A 32 3.69 20.24 3.95
CA LEU A 32 4.49 19.20 3.32
C LEU A 32 3.61 18.21 2.53
N GLN A 33 2.43 17.87 3.04
CA GLN A 33 1.45 17.04 2.31
C GLN A 33 0.99 17.71 1.01
N GLN A 34 0.74 19.02 1.04
CA GLN A 34 0.37 19.78 -0.15
C GLN A 34 1.50 19.80 -1.20
N ILE A 35 2.75 19.98 -0.77
CA ILE A 35 3.93 19.88 -1.65
C ILE A 35 4.02 18.45 -2.18
N GLY A 36 3.85 17.45 -1.32
CA GLY A 36 3.88 16.04 -1.66
C GLY A 36 2.84 15.65 -2.72
N LEU A 37 1.64 16.20 -2.62
CA LEU A 37 0.56 15.95 -3.59
C LEU A 37 0.95 16.37 -5.03
N ALA A 38 1.72 17.43 -5.17
CA ALA A 38 2.24 17.86 -6.46
C ALA A 38 3.30 16.90 -7.06
N LEU A 39 3.93 16.08 -6.21
CA LEU A 39 4.92 15.06 -6.62
C LEU A 39 4.26 13.73 -6.95
N GLY A 40 3.17 13.40 -6.26
CA GLY A 40 2.42 12.16 -6.49
C GLY A 40 1.28 11.97 -5.48
N ALA A 41 0.21 11.30 -5.92
CA ALA A 41 -1.01 11.11 -5.14
C ALA A 41 -0.75 10.36 -3.81
N ASP A 42 0.21 9.43 -3.78
CA ASP A 42 0.53 8.64 -2.59
C ASP A 42 1.55 9.33 -1.66
N VAL A 43 2.21 10.44 -2.07
CA VAL A 43 3.22 11.10 -1.22
C VAL A 43 2.61 11.65 0.08
N PRO A 44 1.41 12.26 0.07
CA PRO A 44 0.79 12.82 1.29
C PRO A 44 0.61 11.80 2.41
N ILE A 45 0.22 10.54 2.13
CA ILE A 45 0.04 9.52 3.17
C ILE A 45 1.37 9.16 3.86
N PHE A 46 2.48 9.13 3.10
CA PHE A 46 3.80 8.88 3.67
C PHE A 46 4.31 10.09 4.49
N VAL A 47 3.96 11.32 4.11
CA VAL A 47 4.20 12.52 4.94
C VAL A 47 3.34 12.48 6.20
N HIS A 48 2.06 12.04 6.10
CA HIS A 48 1.18 11.83 7.23
C HIS A 48 1.76 10.80 8.22
N GLY A 49 2.32 9.72 7.68
CA GLY A 49 3.12 8.73 8.41
C GLY A 49 2.35 7.91 9.44
N ARG A 50 1.05 7.76 9.28
CA ARG A 50 0.18 6.93 10.12
C ARG A 50 -0.79 6.14 9.26
N SER A 51 -1.28 5.02 9.80
CA SER A 51 -2.39 4.29 9.19
C SER A 51 -3.62 5.17 9.14
N ALA A 52 -4.23 5.30 7.97
CA ALA A 52 -5.38 6.17 7.79
C ALA A 52 -6.32 5.64 6.69
N PHE A 53 -7.59 6.00 6.81
CA PHE A 53 -8.54 5.93 5.72
C PHE A 53 -8.34 7.17 4.85
N ALA A 54 -8.07 6.97 3.56
CA ALA A 54 -7.81 8.06 2.62
C ALA A 54 -9.02 8.26 1.70
N GLU A 55 -9.38 9.51 1.49
CA GLU A 55 -10.44 9.93 0.59
C GLU A 55 -9.92 10.92 -0.46
N GLY A 56 -10.78 11.20 -1.46
CA GLY A 56 -10.42 12.09 -2.57
C GLY A 56 -9.50 11.37 -3.56
N VAL A 57 -8.39 12.00 -3.94
CA VAL A 57 -7.30 11.36 -4.69
C VAL A 57 -6.22 10.77 -3.76
N GLY A 58 -6.52 10.66 -2.44
CA GLY A 58 -5.59 10.15 -1.43
C GLY A 58 -4.99 11.25 -0.55
N GLU A 59 -5.61 12.43 -0.47
CA GLU A 59 -5.10 13.59 0.25
C GLU A 59 -5.85 13.93 1.55
N ARG A 60 -7.04 13.34 1.75
CA ARG A 60 -7.82 13.53 2.97
C ARG A 60 -7.75 12.31 3.83
N PHE A 61 -7.32 12.45 5.07
CA PHE A 61 -7.05 11.34 5.98
C PHE A 61 -7.94 11.37 7.21
N ALA A 62 -8.46 10.18 7.56
CA ALA A 62 -9.01 9.90 8.87
C ALA A 62 -8.13 8.80 9.51
N ASP A 63 -7.50 9.11 10.65
CA ASP A 63 -6.60 8.18 11.33
C ASP A 63 -7.33 6.88 11.67
N LEU A 64 -6.69 5.75 11.39
CA LEU A 64 -7.15 4.42 11.77
C LEU A 64 -6.18 3.80 12.77
N ARG A 65 -6.74 3.10 13.75
CA ARG A 65 -5.97 2.20 14.61
C ARG A 65 -6.17 0.79 14.11
N LEU A 66 -5.12 0.21 13.56
CA LEU A 66 -5.12 -1.17 13.10
C LEU A 66 -4.60 -2.09 14.19
N ALA A 67 -5.13 -3.31 14.26
CA ALA A 67 -4.54 -4.35 15.09
C ALA A 67 -3.13 -4.68 14.56
N PRO A 68 -2.17 -5.04 15.44
CA PRO A 68 -0.89 -5.56 14.99
C PRO A 68 -1.09 -6.75 14.05
N ALA A 69 -0.44 -6.72 12.92
CA ALA A 69 -0.55 -7.75 11.89
C ALA A 69 0.81 -8.03 11.25
N TRP A 70 0.91 -9.21 10.63
CA TRP A 70 2.03 -9.62 9.81
C TRP A 70 1.55 -9.87 8.40
N TYR A 71 2.37 -9.55 7.43
CA TYR A 71 2.04 -9.69 6.02
C TYR A 71 3.03 -10.59 5.32
N LEU A 72 2.52 -11.53 4.54
CA LEU A 72 3.29 -12.16 3.47
C LEU A 72 3.02 -11.39 2.19
N VAL A 73 4.06 -10.78 1.65
CA VAL A 73 4.01 -10.00 0.41
C VAL A 73 4.71 -10.78 -0.68
N LEU A 74 4.04 -11.04 -1.79
CA LEU A 74 4.61 -11.63 -2.99
C LEU A 74 4.89 -10.56 -4.04
N VAL A 75 5.99 -10.75 -4.76
CA VAL A 75 6.49 -9.83 -5.77
C VAL A 75 6.52 -10.53 -7.12
N PRO A 76 5.41 -10.52 -7.88
CA PRO A 76 5.39 -11.08 -9.23
C PRO A 76 6.49 -10.49 -10.12
N ALA A 77 7.11 -11.32 -10.94
CA ALA A 77 8.21 -10.90 -11.83
C ALA A 77 7.69 -10.17 -13.09
N VAL A 78 6.70 -9.30 -12.90
CA VAL A 78 6.07 -8.51 -13.96
C VAL A 78 5.92 -7.06 -13.54
N ALA A 79 6.14 -6.13 -14.46
CA ALA A 79 5.85 -4.72 -14.24
C ALA A 79 4.42 -4.41 -14.75
N VAL A 80 3.61 -3.84 -13.88
CA VAL A 80 2.24 -3.40 -14.22
C VAL A 80 2.23 -1.88 -14.36
N PRO A 81 2.11 -1.34 -15.59
CA PRO A 81 2.04 0.10 -15.80
C PRO A 81 0.71 0.65 -15.27
N THR A 82 0.77 1.44 -14.21
CA THR A 82 -0.41 2.07 -13.60
C THR A 82 -1.35 2.75 -14.60
N PRO A 83 -0.86 3.52 -15.62
CA PRO A 83 -1.74 4.15 -16.60
C PRO A 83 -2.51 3.15 -17.48
N GLU A 84 -1.99 1.96 -17.70
CA GLU A 84 -2.66 0.92 -18.48
C GLU A 84 -3.88 0.40 -17.72
N ILE A 85 -3.73 0.10 -16.44
CA ILE A 85 -4.82 -0.35 -15.59
C ILE A 85 -5.92 0.72 -15.54
N PHE A 86 -5.55 1.98 -15.30
CA PHE A 86 -6.52 3.08 -15.23
C PHE A 86 -7.22 3.39 -16.56
N ARG A 87 -6.61 3.09 -17.71
CA ARG A 87 -7.22 3.27 -19.04
C ARG A 87 -8.12 2.12 -19.47
N SER A 88 -8.07 0.99 -18.79
CA SER A 88 -8.85 -0.18 -19.16
C SER A 88 -10.36 0.12 -19.18
N ALA A 89 -11.03 -0.30 -20.24
CA ALA A 89 -12.49 -0.24 -20.33
C ALA A 89 -13.18 -1.20 -19.35
N GLN A 90 -12.46 -2.19 -18.84
CA GLN A 90 -12.96 -3.17 -17.86
C GLN A 90 -12.87 -2.65 -16.43
N LEU A 91 -12.20 -1.51 -16.19
CA LEU A 91 -12.09 -0.94 -14.86
C LEU A 91 -13.45 -0.45 -14.38
N ARG A 92 -13.90 -1.02 -13.28
CA ARG A 92 -15.09 -0.55 -12.56
C ARG A 92 -14.81 0.82 -11.95
N ARG A 93 -15.71 1.80 -12.17
CA ARG A 93 -15.53 3.19 -11.72
C ARG A 93 -16.71 3.71 -10.89
N ASP A 94 -17.68 2.87 -10.64
CA ASP A 94 -18.94 3.18 -9.98
C ASP A 94 -19.11 2.46 -8.64
N THR A 95 -18.03 1.96 -8.06
CA THR A 95 -18.03 1.37 -6.73
C THR A 95 -18.42 2.45 -5.73
N PRO A 96 -19.50 2.23 -4.94
CA PRO A 96 -19.95 3.21 -3.97
C PRO A 96 -18.86 3.53 -2.95
N ALA A 97 -18.61 4.82 -2.71
CA ALA A 97 -17.74 5.26 -1.65
C ALA A 97 -18.38 4.94 -0.29
N ILE A 98 -17.52 4.64 0.70
CA ILE A 98 -17.93 4.49 2.11
C ILE A 98 -17.34 5.63 2.93
N ALA A 99 -17.95 5.94 4.06
CA ALA A 99 -17.33 6.83 5.03
C ALA A 99 -16.29 6.09 5.87
N ALA A 100 -15.28 6.81 6.36
CA ALA A 100 -14.25 6.24 7.24
C ALA A 100 -14.85 5.54 8.48
N ALA A 101 -15.98 6.05 9.00
CA ALA A 101 -16.70 5.46 10.15
C ALA A 101 -17.33 4.09 9.85
N ASP A 102 -17.58 3.78 8.58
CA ASP A 102 -18.16 2.50 8.15
C ASP A 102 -17.11 1.45 7.81
N TRP A 103 -15.84 1.87 7.75
CA TRP A 103 -14.74 0.95 7.46
C TRP A 103 -14.54 -0.09 8.58
N ARG A 104 -14.22 -1.30 8.21
CA ARG A 104 -13.92 -2.44 9.10
C ARG A 104 -12.72 -3.22 8.54
N PRO A 105 -11.90 -3.87 9.39
CA PRO A 105 -10.89 -4.82 8.91
C PRO A 105 -11.52 -5.87 7.99
N GLY A 106 -10.84 -6.17 6.88
CA GLY A 106 -11.35 -7.07 5.84
C GLY A 106 -12.40 -6.47 4.91
N PHE A 107 -12.86 -5.25 5.16
CA PHE A 107 -13.83 -4.58 4.27
C PHE A 107 -13.14 -4.03 3.00
N GLY A 108 -13.90 -4.07 1.92
CA GLY A 108 -13.49 -3.48 0.63
C GLY A 108 -12.75 -4.46 -0.27
N HIS A 109 -12.49 -3.99 -1.46
CA HIS A 109 -11.77 -4.71 -2.51
C HIS A 109 -10.98 -3.68 -3.34
N ASN A 110 -10.09 -4.17 -4.17
CA ASN A 110 -9.33 -3.33 -5.09
C ASN A 110 -9.94 -3.44 -6.50
N ASP A 111 -10.62 -2.40 -6.97
CA ASP A 111 -11.22 -2.38 -8.30
C ASP A 111 -10.20 -2.54 -9.45
N LEU A 112 -8.92 -2.26 -9.17
CA LEU A 112 -7.83 -2.44 -10.14
C LEU A 112 -7.41 -3.92 -10.27
N GLU A 113 -7.63 -4.74 -9.24
CA GLU A 113 -7.19 -6.14 -9.18
C GLU A 113 -7.75 -7.00 -10.31
N PRO A 114 -9.06 -6.99 -10.63
CA PRO A 114 -9.60 -7.80 -11.73
C PRO A 114 -8.97 -7.44 -13.08
N VAL A 115 -8.71 -6.15 -13.32
CA VAL A 115 -8.08 -5.68 -14.54
C VAL A 115 -6.62 -6.14 -14.61
N ALA A 116 -5.88 -5.99 -13.52
CA ALA A 116 -4.49 -6.43 -13.45
C ALA A 116 -4.38 -7.94 -13.65
N CYS A 117 -5.26 -8.73 -13.03
CA CYS A 117 -5.30 -10.19 -13.19
C CYS A 117 -5.61 -10.62 -14.64
N ALA A 118 -6.51 -9.90 -15.32
CA ALA A 118 -6.86 -10.19 -16.71
C ALA A 118 -5.72 -9.89 -17.70
N LEU A 119 -4.99 -8.79 -17.47
CA LEU A 119 -3.88 -8.37 -18.32
C LEU A 119 -2.56 -9.07 -17.98
N TYR A 120 -2.38 -9.43 -16.72
CA TYR A 120 -1.15 -10.00 -16.19
C TYR A 120 -1.41 -11.30 -15.43
N PRO A 121 -1.48 -12.47 -16.11
CA PRO A 121 -1.77 -13.77 -15.48
C PRO A 121 -0.83 -14.12 -14.32
N GLU A 122 0.38 -13.56 -14.32
CA GLU A 122 1.34 -13.75 -13.24
C GLU A 122 0.82 -13.15 -11.91
N VAL A 123 0.11 -12.02 -11.95
CA VAL A 123 -0.54 -11.43 -10.77
C VAL A 123 -1.64 -12.35 -10.26
N ALA A 124 -2.50 -12.83 -11.17
CA ALA A 124 -3.57 -13.75 -10.81
C ALA A 124 -3.04 -15.03 -10.14
N ARG A 125 -1.98 -15.63 -10.68
CA ARG A 125 -1.33 -16.82 -10.13
C ARG A 125 -0.82 -16.61 -8.70
N HIS A 126 -0.22 -15.46 -8.42
CA HIS A 126 0.26 -15.13 -7.07
C HIS A 126 -0.89 -14.91 -6.08
N LEU A 127 -1.95 -14.23 -6.50
CA LEU A 127 -3.15 -14.05 -5.70
C LEU A 127 -3.84 -15.39 -5.40
N ASP A 128 -3.99 -16.26 -6.40
CA ASP A 128 -4.64 -17.57 -6.22
C ASP A 128 -3.88 -18.43 -5.22
N TRP A 129 -2.55 -18.39 -5.25
CA TRP A 129 -1.74 -19.09 -4.25
C TRP A 129 -1.94 -18.51 -2.83
N LEU A 130 -1.91 -17.17 -2.70
CA LEU A 130 -2.11 -16.50 -1.40
C LEU A 130 -3.51 -16.73 -0.82
N ARG A 131 -4.54 -16.86 -1.66
CA ARG A 131 -5.93 -17.14 -1.23
C ARG A 131 -6.06 -18.45 -0.46
N GLY A 132 -5.12 -19.37 -0.61
CA GLY A 132 -5.03 -20.56 0.22
C GLY A 132 -4.72 -20.28 1.70
N TYR A 133 -4.29 -19.06 2.04
CA TYR A 133 -3.91 -18.63 3.39
C TYR A 133 -4.85 -17.58 4.00
N GLY A 134 -5.70 -16.93 3.21
CA GLY A 134 -6.64 -15.91 3.70
C GLY A 134 -7.14 -14.96 2.62
N ASP A 135 -7.64 -13.81 3.06
CA ASP A 135 -8.12 -12.74 2.17
C ASP A 135 -6.93 -12.04 1.49
N ALA A 136 -6.48 -12.62 0.38
CA ALA A 136 -5.36 -12.10 -0.39
C ALA A 136 -5.81 -10.93 -1.28
N ARG A 137 -4.98 -9.91 -1.39
CA ARG A 137 -5.25 -8.67 -2.13
C ARG A 137 -4.04 -8.21 -2.92
N MET A 138 -4.29 -7.54 -4.03
CA MET A 138 -3.27 -6.80 -4.75
C MET A 138 -3.09 -5.39 -4.14
N SER A 139 -1.86 -4.93 -4.02
CA SER A 139 -1.55 -3.59 -3.54
C SER A 139 -1.54 -2.57 -4.69
N GLY A 140 -2.32 -1.50 -4.54
CA GLY A 140 -2.41 -0.43 -5.53
C GLY A 140 -2.79 -0.95 -6.93
N SER A 141 -2.06 -0.54 -7.95
CA SER A 141 -2.23 -1.02 -9.33
C SER A 141 -1.45 -2.30 -9.64
N GLY A 142 -0.81 -2.91 -8.64
CA GLY A 142 0.02 -4.12 -8.78
C GLY A 142 1.51 -3.77 -9.00
N ALA A 143 2.36 -4.79 -9.13
CA ALA A 143 2.07 -6.22 -9.18
C ALA A 143 2.04 -6.91 -7.80
N CYS A 144 2.53 -6.30 -6.72
CA CYS A 144 2.63 -6.96 -5.42
C CYS A 144 1.25 -7.37 -4.89
N CYS A 145 1.21 -8.59 -4.33
CA CYS A 145 0.05 -9.17 -3.69
C CYS A 145 0.40 -9.50 -2.24
N PHE A 146 -0.58 -9.46 -1.36
CA PHE A 146 -0.33 -9.74 0.05
C PHE A 146 -1.50 -10.46 0.71
N VAL A 147 -1.20 -11.13 1.83
CA VAL A 147 -2.19 -11.66 2.76
C VAL A 147 -1.76 -11.33 4.18
N GLU A 148 -2.73 -11.07 5.03
CA GLU A 148 -2.54 -10.69 6.43
C GLU A 148 -2.59 -11.91 7.35
N PHE A 149 -1.75 -11.89 8.39
CA PHE A 149 -1.70 -12.89 9.47
C PHE A 149 -1.72 -12.18 10.83
N ALA A 150 -2.38 -12.80 11.81
CA ALA A 150 -2.38 -12.31 13.18
C ALA A 150 -1.01 -12.43 13.87
N GLY A 151 -0.08 -13.24 13.35
CA GLY A 151 1.22 -13.47 13.99
C GLY A 151 2.32 -13.87 13.01
N GLU A 152 3.55 -13.59 13.42
CA GLU A 152 4.76 -13.84 12.64
C GLU A 152 4.96 -15.29 12.25
N ALA A 153 4.72 -16.20 13.19
CA ALA A 153 4.96 -17.64 12.98
C ALA A 153 4.12 -18.18 11.80
N ALA A 154 2.85 -17.78 11.71
CA ALA A 154 1.97 -18.18 10.61
C ALA A 154 2.41 -17.59 9.27
N ALA A 155 2.79 -16.30 9.24
CA ALA A 155 3.31 -15.65 8.05
C ALA A 155 4.61 -16.30 7.55
N ARG A 156 5.53 -16.64 8.46
CA ARG A 156 6.79 -17.34 8.12
C ARG A 156 6.56 -18.78 7.67
N ALA A 157 5.59 -19.49 8.28
CA ALA A 157 5.24 -20.84 7.83
C ALA A 157 4.69 -20.83 6.40
N ALA A 158 3.81 -19.88 6.08
CA ALA A 158 3.33 -19.68 4.71
C ALA A 158 4.47 -19.32 3.75
N PHE A 159 5.37 -18.42 4.15
CA PHE A 159 6.54 -18.07 3.35
C PHE A 159 7.48 -19.26 3.09
N ALA A 160 7.67 -20.14 4.06
CA ALA A 160 8.49 -21.35 3.90
C ALA A 160 7.90 -22.35 2.90
N ALA A 161 6.59 -22.29 2.66
CA ALA A 161 5.88 -23.12 1.67
C ALA A 161 5.82 -22.47 0.26
N LEU A 162 6.47 -21.31 0.08
CA LEU A 162 6.42 -20.58 -1.18
C LEU A 162 7.03 -21.40 -2.32
N PRO A 163 6.34 -21.53 -3.48
CA PRO A 163 6.90 -22.14 -4.68
C PRO A 163 8.23 -21.50 -5.08
N ALA A 164 9.19 -22.31 -5.55
CA ALA A 164 10.55 -21.87 -5.86
C ALA A 164 10.63 -20.78 -6.96
N ASP A 165 9.61 -20.69 -7.78
CA ASP A 165 9.47 -19.71 -8.87
C ASP A 165 8.73 -18.43 -8.45
N MET A 166 8.26 -18.36 -7.21
CA MET A 166 7.67 -17.16 -6.63
C MET A 166 8.68 -16.47 -5.68
N ARG A 167 8.54 -15.15 -5.57
CA ARG A 167 9.37 -14.33 -4.68
C ARG A 167 8.50 -13.52 -3.75
N GLY A 168 8.98 -13.32 -2.54
CA GLY A 168 8.25 -12.54 -1.55
C GLY A 168 9.08 -12.29 -0.29
N PHE A 169 8.44 -11.70 0.68
CA PHE A 169 9.01 -11.45 2.02
C PHE A 169 7.90 -11.36 3.06
N VAL A 170 8.28 -11.55 4.32
CA VAL A 170 7.40 -11.34 5.48
C VAL A 170 7.75 -10.00 6.12
N ALA A 171 6.74 -9.21 6.45
CA ALA A 171 6.90 -7.93 7.13
C ALA A 171 5.87 -7.76 8.25
N ALA A 172 6.27 -7.10 9.34
CA ALA A 172 5.34 -6.62 10.35
C ALA A 172 4.60 -5.38 9.86
N GLY A 173 3.30 -5.29 10.14
CA GLY A 173 2.55 -4.05 9.96
C GLY A 173 3.03 -2.99 10.95
N MET A 174 3.07 -1.74 10.51
CA MET A 174 3.47 -0.61 11.32
C MET A 174 2.38 0.46 11.32
N ASP A 175 2.00 0.92 12.50
CA ASP A 175 0.97 1.96 12.65
C ASP A 175 1.53 3.38 12.45
N ARG A 176 2.86 3.54 12.59
CA ARG A 176 3.57 4.81 12.39
C ARG A 176 4.84 4.60 11.59
N HIS A 177 5.11 5.54 10.70
CA HIS A 177 6.37 5.56 9.96
C HIS A 177 7.54 5.87 10.90
N PRO A 178 8.66 5.09 10.86
CA PRO A 178 9.77 5.23 11.81
C PRO A 178 10.36 6.64 11.89
N ILE A 179 10.48 7.33 10.76
CA ILE A 179 11.07 8.68 10.70
C ILE A 179 10.26 9.72 11.51
N GLN A 180 8.98 9.49 11.73
CA GLN A 180 8.16 10.37 12.56
C GLN A 180 8.34 10.14 14.07
N ALA A 181 8.82 8.97 14.46
CA ALA A 181 9.15 8.70 15.85
C ALA A 181 10.41 9.47 16.29
N GLU A 182 11.33 9.75 15.36
CA GLU A 182 12.58 10.49 15.62
C GLU A 182 12.41 12.01 15.51
N ALA A 183 11.44 12.50 14.74
CA ALA A 183 11.21 13.93 14.51
C ALA A 183 10.40 14.62 15.63
N GLY A 184 9.88 13.88 16.60
CA GLY A 184 9.05 14.35 17.72
C GLY A 184 9.76 14.34 19.09
N GLY A 185 11.09 14.14 19.12
CA GLY A 185 11.92 14.17 20.32
C GLY A 185 12.63 15.53 20.51
#